data_8bdd648155aa925f2a7470f5bccc4838
#
_entry.id   8bdd648155aa925f2a7470f5bccc4838
#
_cell.length_a   1.000
_cell.length_b   1.000
_cell.length_c   1.000
_cell.angle_alpha   90.00
_cell.angle_beta   90.00
_cell.angle_gamma   90.00
#
_symmetry.space_group_name_H-M   'P 1'
#
loop_
_entity.id
_entity.type
_entity.pdbx_description
1 polymer ?
#
loop_
_entity_poly.entity_id
_entity_poly.type
_entity_poly.pdbx_seq_one_letter_code
_entity_poly.pdbx_strand_id
1 'polypeptide(L)'
;WHPARQFVESRQLPEEFYSDLYLCPKFFEWSKIQSQQEHPRLVIPFRDESGEVFAAQGRAFGKEIPKYLTIKFQDKPKIFGLDRVDFAKRYYVVEGPLDSMFLDNCLAVAGADFRHLPPGDTTIVLDNEPRSREITKLMERLIHQDYELVIWPDTITQKDINDMVLAGVKDIQQLINNNTFSGLEAKMKLAAWKRI
;
A
#
# COMPACT_ATOMS: atom_id res chain seq x y z
N TRP A 1 27.78 4.42 -5.33
CA TRP A 1 26.82 3.39 -4.91
C TRP A 1 25.83 3.97 -3.91
N HIS A 2 24.48 3.91 -4.19
CA HIS A 2 23.45 4.49 -3.34
C HIS A 2 22.35 3.45 -3.08
N PRO A 3 22.27 2.85 -1.87
CA PRO A 3 21.36 1.74 -1.58
C PRO A 3 19.89 2.02 -1.86
N ALA A 4 19.42 3.21 -1.51
CA ALA A 4 18.04 3.61 -1.77
C ALA A 4 17.75 3.69 -3.27
N ARG A 5 18.68 4.23 -4.08
CA ARG A 5 18.52 4.29 -5.54
C ARG A 5 18.42 2.90 -6.15
N GLN A 6 19.33 2.00 -5.78
CA GLN A 6 19.29 0.60 -6.25
C GLN A 6 17.98 -0.09 -5.84
N PHE A 7 17.50 0.18 -4.63
CA PHE A 7 16.26 -0.42 -4.14
C PHE A 7 15.06 0.03 -4.97
N VAL A 8 14.87 1.34 -5.19
CA VAL A 8 13.72 1.85 -5.95
C VAL A 8 13.77 1.43 -7.41
N GLU A 9 14.95 1.40 -8.02
CA GLU A 9 15.16 0.89 -9.39
C GLU A 9 14.86 -0.60 -9.50
N SER A 10 15.34 -1.43 -8.56
CA SER A 10 15.06 -2.87 -8.54
C SER A 10 13.58 -3.20 -8.36
N ARG A 11 12.82 -2.28 -7.74
CA ARG A 11 11.38 -2.35 -7.58
C ARG A 11 10.60 -1.76 -8.75
N GLN A 12 11.30 -1.16 -9.72
CA GLN A 12 10.71 -0.44 -10.85
C GLN A 12 9.70 0.64 -10.42
N LEU A 13 9.97 1.31 -9.29
CA LEU A 13 9.12 2.42 -8.84
C LEU A 13 9.16 3.55 -9.89
N PRO A 14 8.03 4.26 -10.12
CA PRO A 14 8.02 5.41 -11.02
C PRO A 14 8.99 6.50 -10.54
N GLU A 15 9.78 7.05 -11.46
CA GLU A 15 10.86 8.00 -11.14
C GLU A 15 10.37 9.29 -10.49
N GLU A 16 9.14 9.67 -10.76
CA GLU A 16 8.48 10.85 -10.18
C GLU A 16 8.42 10.82 -8.64
N PHE A 17 8.45 9.63 -8.02
CA PHE A 17 8.46 9.49 -6.56
C PHE A 17 9.84 9.49 -5.94
N TYR A 18 10.92 9.44 -6.72
CA TYR A 18 12.28 9.32 -6.16
C TYR A 18 12.69 10.51 -5.30
N SER A 19 12.23 11.72 -5.62
CA SER A 19 12.50 12.93 -4.84
C SER A 19 11.85 12.93 -3.45
N ASP A 20 10.80 12.12 -3.26
CA ASP A 20 10.06 12.01 -2.00
C ASP A 20 10.49 10.81 -1.14
N LEU A 21 11.53 10.09 -1.57
CA LEU A 21 12.07 8.93 -0.88
C LEU A 21 13.49 9.21 -0.38
N TYR A 22 13.77 8.91 0.88
CA TYR A 22 15.02 9.28 1.53
C TYR A 22 15.78 8.06 2.05
N LEU A 23 17.10 8.11 2.00
CA LEU A 23 17.95 7.17 2.71
C LEU A 23 18.17 7.68 4.15
N CYS A 24 17.82 6.87 5.13
CA CYS A 24 18.24 7.07 6.50
C CYS A 24 19.30 6.02 6.89
N PRO A 25 20.60 6.38 6.94
CA PRO A 25 21.68 5.43 7.24
C PRO A 25 21.60 4.87 8.66
N LYS A 26 21.12 5.66 9.61
CA LYS A 26 20.97 5.33 11.03
C LYS A 26 19.52 5.51 11.47
N PHE A 27 18.68 4.57 11.09
CA PHE A 27 17.25 4.73 11.27
C PHE A 27 16.82 4.71 12.74
N PHE A 28 17.38 3.85 13.56
CA PHE A 28 16.99 3.74 14.98
C PHE A 28 17.53 4.90 15.81
N GLU A 29 18.73 5.41 15.49
CA GLU A 29 19.24 6.64 16.10
C GLU A 29 18.32 7.84 15.77
N TRP A 30 17.92 7.98 14.52
CA TRP A 30 17.03 9.05 14.07
C TRP A 30 15.62 8.94 14.65
N SER A 31 15.03 7.75 14.62
CA SER A 31 13.64 7.50 15.02
C SER A 31 13.44 7.42 16.53
N LYS A 32 14.52 7.28 17.30
CA LYS A 32 14.51 7.01 18.75
C LYS A 32 13.82 5.70 19.14
N ILE A 33 13.56 4.81 18.19
CA ILE A 33 13.05 3.47 18.48
C ILE A 33 14.21 2.64 19.03
N GLN A 34 13.99 1.97 20.15
CA GLN A 34 15.00 1.09 20.73
C GLN A 34 15.23 -0.13 19.83
N SER A 35 16.48 -0.36 19.46
CA SER A 35 16.91 -1.54 18.72
C SER A 35 18.32 -1.96 19.16
N GLN A 36 18.58 -3.25 19.11
CA GLN A 36 19.90 -3.81 19.39
C GLN A 36 20.88 -3.67 18.22
N GLN A 37 20.35 -3.48 17.01
CA GLN A 37 21.17 -3.42 15.80
C GLN A 37 20.68 -2.30 14.88
N GLU A 38 21.56 -1.33 14.63
CA GLU A 38 21.32 -0.25 13.68
C GLU A 38 21.46 -0.74 12.24
N HIS A 39 20.56 -0.29 11.36
CA HIS A 39 20.68 -0.53 9.92
C HIS A 39 19.97 0.57 9.10
N PRO A 40 20.41 0.79 7.85
CA PRO A 40 19.80 1.79 6.99
C PRO A 40 18.39 1.38 6.54
N ARG A 41 17.53 2.38 6.35
CA ARG A 41 16.18 2.21 5.80
C ARG A 41 15.86 3.25 4.74
N LEU A 42 15.01 2.86 3.81
CA LEU A 42 14.28 3.80 2.97
C LEU A 42 13.21 4.47 3.83
N VAL A 43 13.19 5.80 3.86
CA VAL A 43 12.19 6.58 4.59
C VAL A 43 11.18 7.13 3.59
N ILE A 44 9.91 6.88 3.86
CA ILE A 44 8.73 7.28 3.09
C ILE A 44 7.94 8.26 3.95
N PRO A 45 7.96 9.57 3.69
CA PRO A 45 7.19 10.56 4.45
C PRO A 45 5.70 10.44 4.16
N PHE A 46 4.86 10.59 5.18
CA PHE A 46 3.42 10.71 5.06
C PHE A 46 3.04 12.18 5.24
N ARG A 47 2.44 12.76 4.19
CA ARG A 47 2.01 14.15 4.17
C ARG A 47 0.49 14.23 4.26
N ASP A 48 0.01 15.24 4.97
CA ASP A 48 -1.41 15.57 4.97
C ASP A 48 -1.78 16.43 3.73
N GLU A 49 -3.05 16.80 3.63
CA GLU A 49 -3.59 17.56 2.49
C GLU A 49 -2.94 18.95 2.33
N SER A 50 -2.29 19.47 3.37
CA SER A 50 -1.51 20.71 3.32
C SER A 50 -0.07 20.50 2.87
N GLY A 51 0.38 19.24 2.74
CA GLY A 51 1.75 18.85 2.44
C GLY A 51 2.66 18.75 3.68
N GLU A 52 2.13 18.94 4.88
CA GLU A 52 2.91 18.81 6.13
C GLU A 52 3.18 17.34 6.44
N VAL A 53 4.43 17.01 6.79
CA VAL A 53 4.81 15.64 7.18
C VAL A 53 4.33 15.35 8.60
N PHE A 54 3.40 14.41 8.75
CA PHE A 54 2.86 13.99 10.05
C PHE A 54 3.33 12.60 10.51
N ALA A 55 3.89 11.80 9.61
CA ALA A 55 4.45 10.49 9.92
C ALA A 55 5.53 10.13 8.89
N ALA A 56 6.30 9.08 9.19
CA ALA A 56 7.23 8.50 8.23
C ALA A 56 7.31 7.00 8.42
N GLN A 57 7.45 6.26 7.32
CA GLN A 57 7.65 4.81 7.36
C GLN A 57 9.07 4.45 6.91
N GLY A 58 9.78 3.71 7.75
CA GLY A 58 11.10 3.15 7.44
C GLY A 58 10.97 1.73 6.87
N ARG A 59 11.33 1.54 5.60
CA ARG A 59 11.38 0.24 4.91
C ARG A 59 12.80 -0.32 4.92
N ALA A 60 12.99 -1.51 5.48
CA ALA A 60 14.27 -2.21 5.44
C ALA A 60 14.65 -2.60 4.01
N PHE A 61 15.93 -2.56 3.66
CA PHE A 61 16.41 -2.94 2.33
C PHE A 61 16.53 -4.45 2.15
N GLY A 62 16.81 -5.17 3.22
CA GLY A 62 17.04 -6.62 3.22
C GLY A 62 15.97 -7.39 3.99
N LYS A 63 16.45 -8.34 4.81
CA LYS A 63 15.64 -9.28 5.59
C LYS A 63 15.41 -8.83 7.04
N GLU A 64 15.80 -7.61 7.36
CA GLU A 64 15.65 -7.04 8.70
C GLU A 64 14.17 -7.02 9.14
N ILE A 65 13.95 -7.37 10.40
CA ILE A 65 12.61 -7.46 11.01
C ILE A 65 12.51 -6.38 12.10
N PRO A 66 11.38 -5.63 12.13
CA PRO A 66 10.26 -5.66 11.19
C PRO A 66 10.62 -5.01 9.85
N LYS A 67 10.04 -5.52 8.77
CA LYS A 67 10.24 -5.01 7.40
C LYS A 67 9.84 -3.55 7.25
N TYR A 68 8.76 -3.13 7.90
CA TYR A 68 8.25 -1.77 7.95
C TYR A 68 8.13 -1.29 9.39
N LEU A 69 8.52 -0.03 9.63
CA LEU A 69 8.35 0.67 10.90
C LEU A 69 7.77 2.05 10.62
N THR A 70 6.63 2.38 11.20
CA THR A 70 6.00 3.70 11.04
C THR A 70 6.14 4.52 12.31
N ILE A 71 6.63 5.75 12.17
CA ILE A 71 6.79 6.74 13.22
C ILE A 71 5.73 7.82 12.99
N LYS A 72 4.98 8.17 14.02
CA LYS A 72 4.01 9.27 13.98
C LYS A 72 4.62 10.49 14.68
N PHE A 73 4.61 11.64 14.04
CA PHE A 73 4.96 12.93 14.62
C PHE A 73 3.72 13.65 15.14
N GLN A 74 2.55 13.33 14.57
CA GLN A 74 1.25 13.83 15.00
C GLN A 74 0.28 12.65 15.16
N ASP A 75 -0.73 12.81 16.00
CA ASP A 75 -1.75 11.76 16.21
C ASP A 75 -2.81 11.79 15.09
N LYS A 76 -2.40 11.34 13.92
CA LYS A 76 -3.24 11.18 12.72
C LYS A 76 -3.26 9.72 12.28
N PRO A 77 -4.31 9.26 11.57
CA PRO A 77 -4.33 7.95 10.92
C PRO A 77 -3.15 7.77 9.97
N LYS A 78 -2.57 6.57 9.91
CA LYS A 78 -1.42 6.26 9.06
C LYS A 78 -1.84 6.07 7.60
N ILE A 79 -2.25 7.15 6.96
CA ILE A 79 -2.66 7.16 5.55
C ILE A 79 -1.61 7.90 4.74
N PHE A 80 -1.05 7.23 3.73
CA PHE A 80 -0.07 7.78 2.81
C PHE A 80 -0.76 8.28 1.55
N GLY A 81 -0.33 9.44 1.02
CA GLY A 81 -0.79 9.99 -0.25
C GLY A 81 -1.92 11.01 -0.15
N LEU A 82 -2.28 11.50 1.05
CA LEU A 82 -3.34 12.50 1.23
C LEU A 82 -3.05 13.83 0.49
N ASP A 83 -1.79 14.18 0.30
CA ASP A 83 -1.34 15.41 -0.35
C ASP A 83 -1.46 15.38 -1.89
N ARG A 84 -1.74 14.22 -2.48
CA ARG A 84 -1.74 14.03 -3.93
C ARG A 84 -3.00 13.39 -4.51
N VAL A 85 -3.95 12.98 -3.67
CA VAL A 85 -5.19 12.34 -4.09
C VAL A 85 -6.28 13.39 -4.31
N ASP A 86 -6.94 13.32 -5.47
CA ASP A 86 -8.13 14.11 -5.80
C ASP A 86 -9.38 13.34 -5.37
N PHE A 87 -9.95 13.72 -4.23
CA PHE A 87 -11.14 13.09 -3.65
C PHE A 87 -12.44 13.42 -4.40
N ALA A 88 -12.42 14.34 -5.37
CA ALA A 88 -13.56 14.57 -6.25
C ALA A 88 -13.71 13.50 -7.34
N LYS A 89 -12.72 12.63 -7.47
CA LYS A 89 -12.68 11.49 -8.39
C LYS A 89 -12.64 10.19 -7.63
N ARG A 90 -12.88 9.08 -8.34
CA ARG A 90 -12.59 7.74 -7.81
C ARG A 90 -11.14 7.66 -7.38
N TYR A 91 -10.90 7.17 -6.17
CA TYR A 91 -9.57 6.89 -5.67
C TYR A 91 -9.43 5.44 -5.20
N TYR A 92 -8.20 4.97 -5.25
CA TYR A 92 -7.85 3.61 -4.87
C TYR A 92 -7.17 3.59 -3.52
N VAL A 93 -7.30 2.47 -2.79
CA VAL A 93 -6.66 2.29 -1.50
C VAL A 93 -5.99 0.94 -1.46
N VAL A 94 -4.68 0.94 -1.25
CA VAL A 94 -3.84 -0.25 -1.07
C VAL A 94 -3.31 -0.35 0.36
N GLU A 95 -2.64 -1.45 0.70
CA GLU A 95 -2.05 -1.63 2.03
C GLU A 95 -0.72 -0.90 2.17
N GLY A 96 0.15 -0.98 1.16
CA GLY A 96 1.52 -0.49 1.20
C GLY A 96 1.78 0.80 0.42
N PRO A 97 2.53 1.77 0.98
CA PRO A 97 2.89 3.00 0.26
C PRO A 97 3.54 2.76 -1.09
N LEU A 98 4.45 1.78 -1.20
CA LEU A 98 5.15 1.50 -2.46
C LEU A 98 4.20 1.00 -3.55
N ASP A 99 3.21 0.17 -3.21
CA ASP A 99 2.20 -0.32 -4.15
C ASP A 99 1.32 0.82 -4.68
N SER A 100 1.01 1.81 -3.83
CA SER A 100 0.21 2.97 -4.23
C SER A 100 0.87 3.83 -5.31
N MET A 101 2.19 3.75 -5.44
CA MET A 101 2.95 4.54 -6.43
C MET A 101 2.77 4.04 -7.87
N PHE A 102 2.21 2.86 -8.06
CA PHE A 102 1.93 2.29 -9.38
C PHE A 102 0.50 2.56 -9.88
N LEU A 103 -0.34 3.19 -9.08
CA LEU A 103 -1.73 3.47 -9.40
C LEU A 103 -1.99 4.97 -9.42
N ASP A 104 -2.85 5.38 -10.34
CA ASP A 104 -3.37 6.73 -10.36
C ASP A 104 -4.30 6.97 -9.17
N ASN A 105 -4.22 8.17 -8.59
CA ASN A 105 -5.13 8.63 -7.54
C ASN A 105 -5.29 7.63 -6.38
N CYS A 106 -4.17 7.22 -5.77
CA CYS A 106 -4.13 6.12 -4.81
C CYS A 106 -3.57 6.52 -3.45
N LEU A 107 -4.26 6.09 -2.40
CA LEU A 107 -3.81 6.11 -1.00
C LEU A 107 -3.22 4.77 -0.58
N ALA A 108 -2.44 4.77 0.51
CA ALA A 108 -2.10 3.55 1.21
C ALA A 108 -2.41 3.64 2.71
N VAL A 109 -2.99 2.57 3.26
CA VAL A 109 -3.24 2.43 4.71
C VAL A 109 -2.14 1.56 5.33
N ALA A 110 -1.14 2.17 5.90
CA ALA A 110 -0.01 1.47 6.51
C ALA A 110 -0.45 0.72 7.78
N GLY A 111 -0.88 -0.53 7.64
CA GLY A 111 -1.37 -1.38 8.72
C GLY A 111 -2.84 -1.80 8.57
N ALA A 112 -3.39 -1.75 7.36
CA ALA A 112 -4.71 -2.26 6.99
C ALA A 112 -5.89 -1.71 7.84
N ASP A 113 -5.80 -0.45 8.28
CA ASP A 113 -6.89 0.23 8.98
C ASP A 113 -7.68 1.13 8.03
N PHE A 114 -8.80 0.63 7.55
CA PHE A 114 -9.68 1.30 6.58
C PHE A 114 -10.76 2.17 7.23
N ARG A 115 -10.79 2.29 8.58
CA ARG A 115 -11.85 3.02 9.30
C ARG A 115 -11.80 4.54 9.13
N HIS A 116 -10.65 5.06 8.74
CA HIS A 116 -10.39 6.50 8.68
C HIS A 116 -10.20 7.02 7.25
N LEU A 117 -10.68 6.27 6.26
CA LEU A 117 -10.60 6.71 4.88
C LEU A 117 -11.41 8.00 4.66
N PRO A 118 -10.87 8.95 3.90
CA PRO A 118 -11.64 10.11 3.47
C PRO A 118 -12.92 9.70 2.72
N PRO A 119 -14.01 10.44 2.86
CA PRO A 119 -15.23 10.16 2.10
C PRO A 119 -15.00 10.36 0.59
N GLY A 120 -15.59 9.49 -0.23
CA GLY A 120 -15.48 9.57 -1.69
C GLY A 120 -15.78 8.24 -2.39
N ASP A 121 -15.68 8.24 -3.70
CA ASP A 121 -15.80 7.05 -4.54
C ASP A 121 -14.50 6.22 -4.41
N THR A 122 -14.56 5.14 -3.64
CA THR A 122 -13.39 4.39 -3.17
C THR A 122 -13.39 2.96 -3.66
N THR A 123 -12.28 2.53 -4.26
CA THR A 123 -12.01 1.11 -4.57
C THR A 123 -10.86 0.60 -3.71
N ILE A 124 -11.08 -0.48 -2.98
CA ILE A 124 -10.06 -1.10 -2.12
C ILE A 124 -9.36 -2.23 -2.87
N VAL A 125 -8.03 -2.21 -2.84
CA VAL A 125 -7.15 -3.15 -3.52
C VAL A 125 -6.26 -3.83 -2.50
N LEU A 126 -6.65 -5.03 -2.05
CA LEU A 126 -5.88 -5.83 -1.10
C LEU A 126 -4.90 -6.75 -1.82
N ASP A 127 -3.92 -7.24 -1.08
CA ASP A 127 -2.98 -8.25 -1.56
C ASP A 127 -3.71 -9.51 -2.05
N ASN A 128 -3.18 -10.15 -3.10
CA ASN A 128 -3.72 -11.38 -3.66
C ASN A 128 -3.31 -12.60 -2.82
N GLU A 129 -3.93 -12.74 -1.67
CA GLU A 129 -3.65 -13.83 -0.71
C GLU A 129 -4.88 -14.71 -0.45
N PRO A 130 -5.36 -15.50 -1.41
CA PRO A 130 -6.61 -16.28 -1.29
C PRO A 130 -6.57 -17.36 -0.21
N ARG A 131 -5.39 -17.67 0.33
CA ARG A 131 -5.20 -18.61 1.45
C ARG A 131 -5.07 -17.91 2.81
N SER A 132 -5.06 -16.59 2.85
CA SER A 132 -5.02 -15.81 4.09
C SER A 132 -6.41 -15.67 4.69
N ARG A 133 -6.61 -16.24 5.87
CA ARG A 133 -7.87 -16.07 6.63
C ARG A 133 -8.08 -14.63 7.06
N GLU A 134 -7.01 -13.88 7.30
CA GLU A 134 -7.08 -12.47 7.70
C GLU A 134 -7.59 -11.62 6.54
N ILE A 135 -6.98 -11.75 5.36
CA ILE A 135 -7.41 -11.03 4.16
C ILE A 135 -8.84 -11.40 3.78
N THR A 136 -9.19 -12.69 3.78
CA THR A 136 -10.56 -13.12 3.48
C THR A 136 -11.59 -12.48 4.42
N LYS A 137 -11.35 -12.50 5.73
CA LYS A 137 -12.23 -11.87 6.72
C LYS A 137 -12.29 -10.35 6.55
N LEU A 138 -11.19 -9.72 6.21
CA LEU A 138 -11.14 -8.28 5.92
C LEU A 138 -12.00 -7.96 4.70
N MET A 139 -11.87 -8.72 3.60
CA MET A 139 -12.68 -8.55 2.40
C MET A 139 -14.17 -8.74 2.70
N GLU A 140 -14.55 -9.78 3.44
CA GLU A 140 -15.94 -10.02 3.86
C GLU A 140 -16.50 -8.82 4.65
N ARG A 141 -15.72 -8.26 5.58
CA ARG A 141 -16.10 -7.08 6.36
C ARG A 141 -16.28 -5.85 5.49
N LEU A 142 -15.34 -5.59 4.57
CA LEU A 142 -15.39 -4.43 3.68
C LEU A 142 -16.58 -4.50 2.72
N ILE A 143 -16.92 -5.70 2.20
CA ILE A 143 -18.13 -5.91 1.39
C ILE A 143 -19.39 -5.63 2.22
N HIS A 144 -19.42 -6.01 3.50
CA HIS A 144 -20.54 -5.70 4.40
C HIS A 144 -20.67 -4.21 4.73
N GLN A 145 -19.59 -3.44 4.56
CA GLN A 145 -19.55 -1.99 4.71
C GLN A 145 -19.79 -1.25 3.38
N ASP A 146 -20.29 -1.97 2.37
CA ASP A 146 -20.62 -1.47 1.03
C ASP A 146 -19.44 -0.87 0.24
N TYR A 147 -18.18 -1.25 0.58
CA TYR A 147 -17.03 -0.91 -0.24
C TYR A 147 -16.97 -1.70 -1.54
N GLU A 148 -16.46 -1.07 -2.59
CA GLU A 148 -15.99 -1.75 -3.78
C GLU A 148 -14.59 -2.33 -3.55
N LEU A 149 -14.38 -3.59 -3.92
CA LEU A 149 -13.07 -4.23 -3.81
C LEU A 149 -12.63 -4.86 -5.12
N VAL A 150 -11.31 -4.94 -5.27
CA VAL A 150 -10.71 -5.80 -6.27
C VAL A 150 -10.71 -7.25 -5.79
N ILE A 151 -11.18 -8.16 -6.64
CA ILE A 151 -11.04 -9.60 -6.47
C ILE A 151 -10.23 -10.11 -7.65
N TRP A 152 -8.97 -10.45 -7.38
CA TRP A 152 -8.01 -10.81 -8.41
C TRP A 152 -8.43 -12.05 -9.19
N PRO A 153 -8.31 -12.04 -10.55
CA PRO A 153 -8.62 -13.21 -11.36
C PRO A 153 -7.58 -14.32 -11.16
N ASP A 154 -7.94 -15.56 -11.44
CA ASP A 154 -7.07 -16.74 -11.30
C ASP A 154 -5.81 -16.69 -12.18
N THR A 155 -5.80 -15.85 -13.20
CA THR A 155 -4.65 -15.59 -14.07
C THR A 155 -3.52 -14.82 -13.38
N ILE A 156 -3.82 -14.14 -12.26
CA ILE A 156 -2.85 -13.40 -11.48
C ILE A 156 -2.41 -14.27 -10.28
N THR A 157 -1.14 -14.59 -10.23
CA THR A 157 -0.52 -15.40 -9.18
C THR A 157 0.38 -14.60 -8.26
N GLN A 158 0.73 -13.37 -8.65
CA GLN A 158 1.55 -12.44 -7.86
C GLN A 158 0.78 -11.98 -6.63
N LYS A 159 1.51 -11.76 -5.54
CA LYS A 159 0.93 -11.40 -4.25
C LYS A 159 0.44 -9.96 -4.22
N ASP A 160 1.26 -9.02 -4.63
CA ASP A 160 1.02 -7.57 -4.54
C ASP A 160 1.27 -6.87 -5.88
N ILE A 161 0.93 -5.59 -5.96
CA ILE A 161 1.06 -4.79 -7.18
C ILE A 161 2.53 -4.71 -7.63
N ASN A 162 3.46 -4.53 -6.70
CA ASN A 162 4.87 -4.46 -7.07
C ASN A 162 5.36 -5.78 -7.68
N ASP A 163 4.96 -6.92 -7.14
CA ASP A 163 5.28 -8.23 -7.70
C ASP A 163 4.66 -8.41 -9.10
N MET A 164 3.45 -7.86 -9.33
CA MET A 164 2.82 -7.85 -10.67
C MET A 164 3.64 -7.02 -11.66
N VAL A 165 4.10 -5.84 -11.28
CA VAL A 165 4.98 -4.99 -12.11
C VAL A 165 6.26 -5.74 -12.47
N LEU A 166 6.93 -6.33 -11.49
CA LEU A 166 8.17 -7.09 -11.69
C LEU A 166 7.98 -8.33 -12.57
N ALA A 167 6.79 -8.93 -12.55
CA ALA A 167 6.41 -10.04 -13.43
C ALA A 167 6.00 -9.59 -14.84
N GLY A 168 5.98 -8.29 -15.11
CA GLY A 168 5.63 -7.74 -16.43
C GLY A 168 4.14 -7.69 -16.72
N VAL A 169 3.28 -7.75 -15.69
CA VAL A 169 1.84 -7.52 -15.85
C VAL A 169 1.62 -6.09 -16.32
N LYS A 170 0.94 -5.95 -17.46
CA LYS A 170 0.66 -4.64 -18.07
C LYS A 170 -0.72 -4.12 -17.66
N ASP A 171 -0.88 -2.80 -17.73
CA ASP A 171 -2.15 -2.12 -17.49
C ASP A 171 -2.82 -2.55 -16.17
N ILE A 172 -2.05 -2.54 -15.07
CA ILE A 172 -2.54 -2.93 -13.74
C ILE A 172 -3.76 -2.11 -13.35
N GLN A 173 -3.79 -0.83 -13.69
CA GLN A 173 -4.96 0.03 -13.46
C GLN A 173 -6.21 -0.51 -14.18
N GLN A 174 -6.09 -0.91 -15.42
CA GLN A 174 -7.20 -1.50 -16.18
C GLN A 174 -7.59 -2.88 -15.63
N LEU A 175 -6.61 -3.68 -15.21
CA LEU A 175 -6.84 -4.98 -14.57
C LEU A 175 -7.67 -4.81 -13.27
N ILE A 176 -7.31 -3.82 -12.44
CA ILE A 176 -8.04 -3.45 -11.23
C ILE A 176 -9.48 -3.06 -11.59
N ASN A 177 -9.67 -2.13 -12.54
CA ASN A 177 -10.99 -1.66 -12.93
C ASN A 177 -11.89 -2.79 -13.45
N ASN A 178 -11.33 -3.73 -14.19
CA ASN A 178 -12.06 -4.89 -14.72
C ASN A 178 -12.41 -5.95 -13.67
N ASN A 179 -11.80 -5.89 -12.50
CA ASN A 179 -11.97 -6.87 -11.42
C ASN A 179 -12.43 -6.23 -10.11
N THR A 180 -13.05 -5.06 -10.20
CA THR A 180 -13.68 -4.35 -9.07
C THR A 180 -15.15 -4.76 -8.95
N PHE A 181 -15.56 -5.18 -7.76
CA PHE A 181 -16.89 -5.71 -7.48
C PHE A 181 -17.44 -5.14 -6.17
N SER A 182 -18.77 -5.12 -6.04
CA SER A 182 -19.49 -4.69 -4.82
C SER A 182 -20.69 -5.58 -4.53
N GLY A 183 -21.26 -5.46 -3.35
CA GLY A 183 -22.51 -6.09 -2.96
C GLY A 183 -22.54 -7.61 -3.13
N LEU A 184 -23.60 -8.13 -3.74
CA LEU A 184 -23.78 -9.57 -3.93
C LEU A 184 -22.75 -10.17 -4.90
N GLU A 185 -22.40 -9.45 -5.96
CA GLU A 185 -21.41 -9.92 -6.91
C GLU A 185 -20.04 -10.10 -6.25
N ALA A 186 -19.61 -9.14 -5.43
CA ALA A 186 -18.38 -9.26 -4.65
C ALA A 186 -18.41 -10.48 -3.72
N LYS A 187 -19.53 -10.76 -3.05
CA LYS A 187 -19.69 -11.97 -2.20
C LYS A 187 -19.51 -13.26 -3.00
N MET A 188 -20.11 -13.33 -4.16
CA MET A 188 -20.02 -14.52 -5.04
C MET A 188 -18.58 -14.70 -5.58
N LYS A 189 -17.95 -13.63 -6.05
CA LYS A 189 -16.56 -13.63 -6.52
C LYS A 189 -15.59 -14.01 -5.42
N LEU A 190 -15.75 -13.45 -4.22
CA LEU A 190 -14.92 -13.78 -3.06
C LEU A 190 -15.05 -15.25 -2.67
N ALA A 191 -16.27 -15.81 -2.68
CA ALA A 191 -16.50 -17.23 -2.39
C ALA A 191 -15.76 -18.15 -3.37
N ALA A 192 -15.66 -17.75 -4.65
CA ALA A 192 -14.92 -18.50 -5.67
C ALA A 192 -13.39 -18.29 -5.56
N TRP A 193 -12.95 -17.07 -5.15
CA TRP A 193 -11.54 -16.70 -5.08
C TRP A 193 -10.81 -17.33 -3.88
N LYS A 194 -11.44 -17.38 -2.70
CA LYS A 194 -10.81 -17.92 -1.47
C LYS A 194 -10.45 -19.39 -1.58
N ARG A 195 -9.32 -19.77 -0.98
CA ARG A 195 -8.73 -21.12 -0.99
C ARG A 195 -8.49 -21.66 0.44
N ILE A 196 -9.37 -21.33 1.39
CA ILE A 196 -9.32 -21.71 2.81
C ILE A 196 -10.45 -22.66 3.15
#